data_90331e88104a624e3dfed1d217f1dac8
#
_entry.id   90331e88104a624e3dfed1d217f1dac8
#
_cell.length_a   1.000
_cell.length_b   1.000
_cell.length_c   1.000
_cell.angle_alpha   90.00
_cell.angle_beta   90.00
_cell.angle_gamma   90.00
#
_symmetry.space_group_name_H-M   'P 1'
#
loop_
_entity.id
_entity.type
_entity.pdbx_description
1 polymer ?
#
loop_
_entity_poly.entity_id
_entity_poly.type
_entity_poly.pdbx_seq_one_letter_code
_entity_poly.pdbx_strand_id
1 'polypeptide(L)'
;MMPYLAKRIGRSILTLFIIVTLVFCLLRLMPVEGYFANYEKMTEAQIQAGLQSMGLLDPLPVQIGHFWRDALHGDLGVSHIYKLNAPVTKILAQKLPISIEMGVLAMLLSLIFGIPLGLVMGRCKGRWPDKLGTAVIVLIQAVPAAVYFLYIQMYGTTAMGVGLLFDAADWRYWVLPVCSMSLANLAFYAMWLRRYMVDESNKDYVKLARAKGVSESGIALHHVFRNAMVPLVQYIPSAFLNTVVGSIYIESLYSIPGMGGLLVTCVQRHDNTMVQGIVLLYACVGIIGLILGDVLMVLIDPRINFGKKEGGR
;
A
#
# COMPACT_ATOMS: atom_id res chain seq x y z
N MET A 1 -10.31 18.32 17.88
CA MET A 1 -10.04 16.99 17.29
C MET A 1 -11.23 16.41 16.57
N MET A 2 -12.38 16.17 17.22
CA MET A 2 -13.59 15.61 16.62
C MET A 2 -14.05 16.30 15.31
N PRO A 3 -14.18 17.65 15.22
CA PRO A 3 -14.65 18.29 13.98
C PRO A 3 -13.65 18.19 12.82
N TYR A 4 -12.35 18.09 13.11
CA TYR A 4 -11.35 17.84 12.07
C TYR A 4 -11.46 16.42 11.52
N LEU A 5 -11.52 15.41 12.41
CA LEU A 5 -11.67 14.02 12.02
C LEU A 5 -12.96 13.80 11.20
N ALA A 6 -14.08 14.39 11.64
CA ALA A 6 -15.35 14.30 10.93
C ALA A 6 -15.26 14.90 9.52
N LYS A 7 -14.66 16.09 9.36
CA LYS A 7 -14.43 16.69 8.04
C LYS A 7 -13.52 15.83 7.17
N ARG A 8 -12.49 15.22 7.75
CA ARG A 8 -11.55 14.38 7.01
C ARG A 8 -12.21 13.08 6.55
N ILE A 9 -12.94 12.40 7.45
CA ILE A 9 -13.73 11.22 7.11
C ILE A 9 -14.72 11.55 6.00
N GLY A 10 -15.48 12.66 6.12
CA GLY A 10 -16.41 13.09 5.09
C GLY A 10 -15.77 13.32 3.72
N ARG A 11 -14.58 13.98 3.69
CA ARG A 11 -13.81 14.15 2.44
C ARG A 11 -13.32 12.81 1.89
N SER A 12 -12.86 11.92 2.76
CA SER A 12 -12.37 10.59 2.37
C SER A 12 -13.49 9.73 1.78
N ILE A 13 -14.69 9.76 2.37
CA ILE A 13 -15.88 9.08 1.84
C ILE A 13 -16.26 9.66 0.47
N LEU A 14 -16.25 10.99 0.33
CA LEU A 14 -16.52 11.63 -0.96
C LEU A 14 -15.49 11.22 -2.02
N THR A 15 -14.21 11.20 -1.66
CA THR A 15 -13.12 10.76 -2.55
C THR A 15 -13.30 9.30 -2.96
N LEU A 16 -13.64 8.41 -2.00
CA LEU A 16 -13.95 7.01 -2.27
C LEU A 16 -15.09 6.89 -3.29
N PHE A 17 -16.18 7.60 -3.02
CA PHE A 17 -17.35 7.60 -3.90
C PHE A 17 -16.98 8.03 -5.33
N ILE A 18 -16.23 9.12 -5.47
CA ILE A 18 -15.82 9.65 -6.78
C ILE A 18 -14.91 8.64 -7.50
N ILE A 19 -13.85 8.15 -6.84
CA ILE A 19 -12.88 7.23 -7.46
C ILE A 19 -13.57 5.95 -7.91
N VAL A 20 -14.34 5.33 -7.04
CA VAL A 20 -14.98 4.03 -7.33
C VAL A 20 -16.06 4.19 -8.41
N THR A 21 -16.84 5.27 -8.37
CA THR A 21 -17.82 5.57 -9.43
C THR A 21 -17.14 5.83 -10.78
N LEU A 22 -16.03 6.56 -10.79
CA LEU A 22 -15.25 6.81 -12.01
C LEU A 22 -14.72 5.50 -12.59
N VAL A 23 -14.13 4.63 -11.76
CA VAL A 23 -13.63 3.32 -12.20
C VAL A 23 -14.79 2.45 -12.70
N PHE A 24 -15.94 2.47 -12.02
CA PHE A 24 -17.16 1.81 -12.49
C PHE A 24 -17.51 2.25 -13.92
N CYS A 25 -17.57 3.57 -14.15
CA CYS A 25 -17.87 4.12 -15.47
C CYS A 25 -16.85 3.71 -16.53
N LEU A 26 -15.54 3.74 -16.18
CA LEU A 26 -14.47 3.29 -17.09
C LEU A 26 -14.60 1.81 -17.47
N LEU A 27 -14.94 0.96 -16.50
CA LEU A 27 -15.14 -0.47 -16.77
C LEU A 27 -16.37 -0.74 -17.66
N ARG A 28 -17.36 0.15 -17.68
CA ARG A 28 -18.51 0.08 -18.61
C ARG A 28 -18.17 0.43 -20.05
N LEU A 29 -17.02 1.08 -20.29
CA LEU A 29 -16.49 1.32 -21.64
C LEU A 29 -15.69 0.13 -22.19
N MET A 30 -15.42 -0.87 -21.34
CA MET A 30 -14.73 -2.08 -21.76
C MET A 30 -15.65 -3.00 -22.57
N PRO A 31 -15.08 -3.85 -23.44
CA PRO A 31 -15.86 -4.78 -24.26
C PRO A 31 -16.78 -5.68 -23.43
N VAL A 32 -17.98 -5.96 -23.95
CA VAL A 32 -18.99 -6.80 -23.28
C VAL A 32 -18.56 -8.26 -23.11
N GLU A 33 -17.56 -8.69 -23.86
CA GLU A 33 -16.91 -10.00 -23.78
C GLU A 33 -16.49 -10.35 -22.35
N GLY A 34 -16.04 -9.36 -21.58
CA GLY A 34 -15.61 -9.50 -20.20
C GLY A 34 -16.69 -9.90 -19.19
N TYR A 35 -17.93 -10.02 -19.60
CA TYR A 35 -19.02 -10.51 -18.76
C TYR A 35 -19.43 -11.96 -19.05
N PHE A 36 -18.85 -12.59 -20.09
CA PHE A 36 -19.23 -13.93 -20.52
C PHE A 36 -18.01 -14.84 -20.70
N ALA A 37 -17.95 -15.93 -19.96
CA ALA A 37 -16.84 -16.90 -20.05
C ALA A 37 -16.74 -17.60 -21.42
N ASN A 38 -17.84 -17.68 -22.18
CA ASN A 38 -17.93 -18.36 -23.46
C ASN A 38 -18.50 -17.45 -24.55
N TYR A 39 -18.15 -16.18 -24.57
CA TYR A 39 -18.69 -15.16 -25.48
C TYR A 39 -18.70 -15.60 -26.94
N GLU A 40 -17.60 -16.17 -27.45
CA GLU A 40 -17.45 -16.64 -28.86
C GLU A 40 -18.44 -17.73 -29.25
N LYS A 41 -19.02 -18.43 -28.29
CA LYS A 41 -19.98 -19.54 -28.54
C LYS A 41 -21.42 -19.12 -28.31
N MET A 42 -21.68 -17.89 -27.94
CA MET A 42 -23.02 -17.39 -27.64
C MET A 42 -23.67 -16.77 -28.88
N THR A 43 -24.97 -16.97 -29.00
CA THR A 43 -25.76 -16.26 -29.98
C THR A 43 -26.02 -14.82 -29.49
N GLU A 44 -26.31 -13.92 -30.43
CA GLU A 44 -26.60 -12.52 -30.12
C GLU A 44 -27.78 -12.36 -29.14
N ALA A 45 -28.81 -13.23 -29.32
CA ALA A 45 -29.96 -13.26 -28.39
C ALA A 45 -29.56 -13.69 -26.95
N GLN A 46 -28.62 -14.64 -26.83
CA GLN A 46 -28.10 -15.06 -25.50
C GLN A 46 -27.28 -13.98 -24.85
N ILE A 47 -26.48 -13.26 -25.64
CA ILE A 47 -25.70 -12.11 -25.14
C ILE A 47 -26.64 -11.02 -24.63
N GLN A 48 -27.64 -10.63 -25.41
CA GLN A 48 -28.61 -9.60 -25.03
C GLN A 48 -29.41 -10.00 -23.77
N ALA A 49 -29.88 -11.24 -23.69
CA ALA A 49 -30.56 -11.75 -22.51
C ALA A 49 -29.64 -11.75 -21.26
N GLY A 50 -28.39 -12.12 -21.44
CA GLY A 50 -27.38 -12.07 -20.37
C GLY A 50 -27.13 -10.65 -19.88
N LEU A 51 -26.90 -9.71 -20.79
CA LEU A 51 -26.69 -8.29 -20.45
C LEU A 51 -27.91 -7.69 -19.71
N GLN A 52 -29.11 -8.04 -20.17
CA GLN A 52 -30.34 -7.61 -19.52
C GLN A 52 -30.49 -8.18 -18.12
N SER A 53 -30.19 -9.47 -17.92
CA SER A 53 -30.26 -10.11 -16.60
C SER A 53 -29.26 -9.54 -15.60
N MET A 54 -28.13 -9.03 -16.08
CA MET A 54 -27.09 -8.35 -15.27
C MET A 54 -27.38 -6.84 -15.07
N GLY A 55 -28.46 -6.30 -15.64
CA GLY A 55 -28.79 -4.87 -15.61
C GLY A 55 -27.79 -3.99 -16.38
N LEU A 56 -27.02 -4.57 -17.31
CA LEU A 56 -26.00 -3.85 -18.09
C LEU A 56 -26.60 -3.02 -19.23
N LEU A 57 -27.86 -3.25 -19.57
CA LEU A 57 -28.62 -2.47 -20.55
C LEU A 57 -29.36 -1.28 -19.91
N ASP A 58 -29.39 -1.19 -18.57
CA ASP A 58 -30.01 -0.08 -17.87
C ASP A 58 -29.22 1.22 -18.09
N PRO A 59 -29.85 2.40 -17.95
CA PRO A 59 -29.15 3.66 -17.97
C PRO A 59 -28.04 3.71 -16.92
N LEU A 60 -26.88 4.29 -17.26
CA LEU A 60 -25.69 4.31 -16.40
C LEU A 60 -25.96 4.79 -14.96
N PRO A 61 -26.78 5.84 -14.71
CA PRO A 61 -27.11 6.25 -13.33
C PRO A 61 -27.82 5.17 -12.51
N VAL A 62 -28.65 4.35 -13.15
CA VAL A 62 -29.36 3.22 -12.51
C VAL A 62 -28.37 2.13 -12.13
N GLN A 63 -27.46 1.78 -13.04
CA GLN A 63 -26.39 0.83 -12.76
C GLN A 63 -25.50 1.27 -11.60
N ILE A 64 -25.11 2.56 -11.54
CA ILE A 64 -24.34 3.13 -10.43
C ILE A 64 -25.11 3.01 -9.12
N GLY A 65 -26.42 3.30 -9.14
CA GLY A 65 -27.29 3.17 -7.97
C GLY A 65 -27.37 1.73 -7.44
N HIS A 66 -27.54 0.76 -8.33
CA HIS A 66 -27.55 -0.66 -7.96
C HIS A 66 -26.20 -1.08 -7.39
N PHE A 67 -25.10 -0.74 -8.05
CA PHE A 67 -23.75 -1.05 -7.57
C PHE A 67 -23.51 -0.53 -6.14
N TRP A 68 -23.80 0.75 -5.87
CA TRP A 68 -23.58 1.31 -4.54
C TRP A 68 -24.50 0.73 -3.48
N ARG A 69 -25.75 0.44 -3.83
CA ARG A 69 -26.68 -0.26 -2.94
C ARG A 69 -26.12 -1.63 -2.55
N ASP A 70 -25.71 -2.42 -3.52
CA ASP A 70 -25.24 -3.79 -3.29
C ASP A 70 -23.88 -3.79 -2.55
N ALA A 71 -22.96 -2.89 -2.91
CA ALA A 71 -21.69 -2.71 -2.22
C ALA A 71 -21.85 -2.32 -0.74
N LEU A 72 -22.83 -1.46 -0.41
CA LEU A 72 -23.14 -1.10 0.98
C LEU A 72 -23.71 -2.29 1.80
N HIS A 73 -24.30 -3.29 1.14
CA HIS A 73 -24.73 -4.54 1.78
C HIS A 73 -23.64 -5.62 1.78
N GLY A 74 -22.44 -5.31 1.30
CA GLY A 74 -21.32 -6.24 1.24
C GLY A 74 -21.37 -7.20 0.04
N ASP A 75 -22.26 -6.97 -0.91
CA ASP A 75 -22.30 -7.72 -2.16
C ASP A 75 -21.50 -6.98 -3.23
N LEU A 76 -20.42 -7.58 -3.70
CA LEU A 76 -19.57 -7.09 -4.77
C LEU A 76 -19.84 -7.82 -6.10
N GLY A 77 -20.91 -8.59 -6.17
CA GLY A 77 -21.26 -9.41 -7.33
C GLY A 77 -20.45 -10.71 -7.39
N VAL A 78 -20.49 -11.34 -8.57
CA VAL A 78 -19.82 -12.62 -8.85
C VAL A 78 -18.80 -12.46 -9.96
N SER A 79 -17.75 -13.29 -9.91
CA SER A 79 -16.78 -13.42 -11.00
C SER A 79 -17.39 -14.14 -12.18
N HIS A 80 -17.23 -13.58 -13.36
CA HIS A 80 -17.76 -14.17 -14.60
C HIS A 80 -16.71 -14.96 -15.39
N ILE A 81 -15.41 -14.70 -15.17
CA ILE A 81 -14.33 -15.28 -15.97
C ILE A 81 -13.26 -15.95 -15.12
N TYR A 82 -12.77 -15.29 -14.08
CA TYR A 82 -11.68 -15.83 -13.24
C TYR A 82 -12.12 -17.09 -12.50
N LYS A 83 -13.28 -17.05 -11.84
CA LYS A 83 -13.89 -18.21 -11.17
C LYS A 83 -15.41 -18.11 -11.31
N LEU A 84 -15.93 -18.74 -12.34
CA LEU A 84 -17.32 -18.64 -12.76
C LEU A 84 -18.31 -18.76 -11.59
N ASN A 85 -19.21 -17.79 -11.48
CA ASN A 85 -20.27 -17.68 -10.46
C ASN A 85 -19.78 -17.67 -8.99
N ALA A 86 -18.48 -17.49 -8.75
CA ALA A 86 -17.99 -17.37 -7.39
C ALA A 86 -18.16 -15.92 -6.87
N PRO A 87 -18.67 -15.70 -5.64
CA PRO A 87 -18.75 -14.37 -5.05
C PRO A 87 -17.39 -13.70 -4.98
N VAL A 88 -17.32 -12.44 -5.43
CA VAL A 88 -16.09 -11.63 -5.42
C VAL A 88 -15.52 -11.53 -4.00
N THR A 89 -16.38 -11.28 -3.01
CA THR A 89 -16.01 -11.21 -1.59
C THR A 89 -15.30 -12.48 -1.10
N LYS A 90 -15.77 -13.66 -1.52
CA LYS A 90 -15.15 -14.95 -1.14
C LYS A 90 -13.77 -15.11 -1.77
N ILE A 91 -13.59 -14.71 -3.03
CA ILE A 91 -12.29 -14.76 -3.71
C ILE A 91 -11.31 -13.83 -3.04
N LEU A 92 -11.73 -12.59 -2.73
CA LEU A 92 -10.90 -11.62 -2.03
C LEU A 92 -10.49 -12.11 -0.65
N ALA A 93 -11.42 -12.66 0.13
CA ALA A 93 -11.15 -13.22 1.45
C ALA A 93 -10.13 -14.38 1.43
N GLN A 94 -10.07 -15.15 0.34
CA GLN A 94 -9.07 -16.22 0.17
C GLN A 94 -7.67 -15.71 -0.20
N LYS A 95 -7.59 -14.57 -0.90
CA LYS A 95 -6.32 -14.03 -1.42
C LYS A 95 -5.69 -12.98 -0.50
N LEU A 96 -6.50 -12.26 0.25
CA LEU A 96 -6.07 -11.17 1.11
C LEU A 96 -5.11 -11.61 2.23
N PRO A 97 -5.31 -12.75 2.94
CA PRO A 97 -4.44 -13.12 4.06
C PRO A 97 -2.97 -13.21 3.70
N ILE A 98 -2.63 -13.84 2.56
CA ILE A 98 -1.23 -14.01 2.16
C ILE A 98 -0.57 -12.66 1.83
N SER A 99 -1.30 -11.73 1.19
CA SER A 99 -0.79 -10.38 0.92
C SER A 99 -0.62 -9.57 2.21
N ILE A 100 -1.52 -9.76 3.20
CA ILE A 100 -1.39 -9.15 4.52
C ILE A 100 -0.13 -9.67 5.22
N GLU A 101 0.07 -10.99 5.30
CA GLU A 101 1.22 -11.60 5.95
C GLU A 101 2.53 -11.13 5.31
N MET A 102 2.62 -11.15 3.98
CA MET A 102 3.77 -10.61 3.24
C MET A 102 3.99 -9.12 3.55
N GLY A 103 2.93 -8.33 3.53
CA GLY A 103 2.97 -6.90 3.81
C GLY A 103 3.44 -6.60 5.24
N VAL A 104 2.94 -7.34 6.24
CA VAL A 104 3.38 -7.22 7.65
C VAL A 104 4.86 -7.52 7.76
N LEU A 105 5.32 -8.66 7.22
CA LEU A 105 6.72 -9.07 7.31
C LEU A 105 7.64 -8.06 6.60
N ALA A 106 7.27 -7.62 5.40
CA ALA A 106 8.04 -6.63 4.65
C ALA A 106 8.12 -5.28 5.38
N MET A 107 7.02 -4.83 5.99
CA MET A 107 6.99 -3.60 6.78
C MET A 107 7.86 -3.72 8.03
N LEU A 108 7.74 -4.81 8.78
CA LEU A 108 8.58 -5.06 9.96
C LEU A 108 10.05 -5.02 9.59
N LEU A 109 10.45 -5.72 8.52
CA LEU A 109 11.82 -5.73 8.03
C LEU A 109 12.30 -4.32 7.65
N SER A 110 11.45 -3.55 6.96
CA SER A 110 11.74 -2.16 6.58
C SER A 110 11.98 -1.27 7.80
N LEU A 111 11.18 -1.41 8.85
CA LEU A 111 11.31 -0.61 10.06
C LEU A 111 12.52 -1.05 10.89
N ILE A 112 12.74 -2.36 11.06
CA ILE A 112 13.86 -2.93 11.84
C ILE A 112 15.20 -2.48 11.27
N PHE A 113 15.35 -2.38 9.96
CA PHE A 113 16.62 -1.99 9.33
C PHE A 113 16.63 -0.51 8.90
N GLY A 114 15.52 0.04 8.44
CA GLY A 114 15.45 1.43 7.95
C GLY A 114 15.58 2.46 9.07
N ILE A 115 14.92 2.24 10.21
CA ILE A 115 14.99 3.18 11.33
C ILE A 115 16.40 3.25 11.94
N PRO A 116 17.08 2.12 12.30
CA PRO A 116 18.44 2.18 12.79
C PRO A 116 19.42 2.76 11.76
N LEU A 117 19.29 2.41 10.49
CA LEU A 117 20.12 2.97 9.42
C LEU A 117 19.98 4.50 9.36
N GLY A 118 18.75 5.03 9.33
CA GLY A 118 18.48 6.47 9.33
C GLY A 118 19.00 7.17 10.58
N LEU A 119 18.87 6.54 11.75
CA LEU A 119 19.42 7.03 13.02
C LEU A 119 20.95 7.17 12.96
N VAL A 120 21.64 6.11 12.50
CA VAL A 120 23.11 6.12 12.36
C VAL A 120 23.56 7.18 11.38
N MET A 121 22.91 7.27 10.22
CA MET A 121 23.19 8.29 9.19
C MET A 121 22.98 9.71 9.73
N GLY A 122 21.86 9.95 10.43
CA GLY A 122 21.55 11.27 11.02
C GLY A 122 22.55 11.71 12.07
N ARG A 123 22.99 10.78 12.96
CA ARG A 123 24.03 11.02 13.97
C ARG A 123 25.42 11.27 13.37
N CYS A 124 25.74 10.56 12.32
CA CYS A 124 27.04 10.59 11.68
C CYS A 124 27.07 11.48 10.42
N LYS A 125 26.21 12.52 10.36
CA LYS A 125 26.10 13.42 9.21
C LYS A 125 27.48 13.81 8.64
N GLY A 126 27.67 13.56 7.33
CA GLY A 126 28.89 13.87 6.57
C GLY A 126 30.05 12.92 6.81
N ARG A 127 29.97 11.99 7.78
CA ARG A 127 30.99 10.97 8.04
C ARG A 127 30.74 9.73 7.16
N TRP A 128 31.67 8.76 7.22
CA TRP A 128 31.62 7.57 6.39
C TRP A 128 30.32 6.73 6.52
N PRO A 129 29.69 6.54 7.73
CA PRO A 129 28.45 5.78 7.81
C PRO A 129 27.29 6.47 7.07
N ASP A 130 27.23 7.80 7.13
CA ASP A 130 26.25 8.59 6.40
C ASP A 130 26.46 8.50 4.88
N LYS A 131 27.71 8.60 4.43
CA LYS A 131 28.04 8.49 3.00
C LYS A 131 27.71 7.11 2.45
N LEU A 132 28.07 6.04 3.18
CA LEU A 132 27.78 4.66 2.79
C LEU A 132 26.25 4.40 2.77
N GLY A 133 25.54 4.77 3.84
CA GLY A 133 24.07 4.64 3.89
C GLY A 133 23.39 5.40 2.75
N THR A 134 23.85 6.62 2.46
CA THR A 134 23.33 7.41 1.32
C THR A 134 23.61 6.72 -0.01
N ALA A 135 24.80 6.16 -0.21
CA ALA A 135 25.14 5.43 -1.44
C ALA A 135 24.23 4.21 -1.65
N VAL A 136 23.97 3.43 -0.58
CA VAL A 136 23.03 2.28 -0.62
C VAL A 136 21.61 2.73 -0.96
N ILE A 137 21.12 3.77 -0.30
CA ILE A 137 19.77 4.30 -0.55
C ILE A 137 19.65 4.80 -2.00
N VAL A 138 20.64 5.55 -2.47
CA VAL A 138 20.67 6.06 -3.85
C VAL A 138 20.70 4.90 -4.85
N LEU A 139 21.46 3.85 -4.58
CA LEU A 139 21.49 2.65 -5.44
C LEU A 139 20.10 2.00 -5.52
N ILE A 140 19.41 1.79 -4.37
CA ILE A 140 18.07 1.22 -4.35
C ILE A 140 17.08 2.10 -5.11
N GLN A 141 17.20 3.43 -5.03
CA GLN A 141 16.26 4.37 -5.66
C GLN A 141 16.58 4.64 -7.14
N ALA A 142 17.85 4.58 -7.55
CA ALA A 142 18.28 4.85 -8.92
C ALA A 142 18.06 3.65 -9.84
N VAL A 143 18.18 2.42 -9.32
CA VAL A 143 17.96 1.21 -10.10
C VAL A 143 16.45 0.92 -10.16
N PRO A 144 15.88 0.67 -11.37
CA PRO A 144 14.48 0.27 -11.47
C PRO A 144 14.19 -0.97 -10.61
N ALA A 145 13.13 -0.89 -9.79
CA ALA A 145 12.81 -1.95 -8.82
C ALA A 145 12.70 -3.35 -9.46
N ALA A 146 12.11 -3.42 -10.65
CA ALA A 146 11.99 -4.64 -11.41
C ALA A 146 13.35 -5.35 -11.63
N VAL A 147 14.43 -4.58 -11.84
CA VAL A 147 15.75 -5.12 -12.11
C VAL A 147 16.31 -5.80 -10.86
N TYR A 148 16.36 -5.11 -9.72
CA TYR A 148 16.92 -5.73 -8.52
C TYR A 148 16.01 -6.83 -7.95
N PHE A 149 14.69 -6.78 -8.13
CA PHE A 149 13.81 -7.90 -7.77
C PHE A 149 14.13 -9.17 -8.55
N LEU A 150 14.35 -9.04 -9.86
CA LEU A 150 14.75 -10.16 -10.71
C LEU A 150 16.10 -10.75 -10.28
N TYR A 151 17.09 -9.88 -9.98
CA TYR A 151 18.39 -10.35 -9.49
C TYR A 151 18.28 -11.04 -8.13
N ILE A 152 17.50 -10.50 -7.19
CA ILE A 152 17.25 -11.13 -5.90
C ILE A 152 16.60 -12.49 -6.09
N GLN A 153 15.62 -12.62 -6.98
CA GLN A 153 14.99 -13.90 -7.27
C GLN A 153 16.00 -14.88 -7.89
N MET A 154 16.67 -14.52 -8.99
CA MET A 154 17.58 -15.41 -9.71
C MET A 154 18.71 -15.95 -8.83
N TYR A 155 19.44 -15.05 -8.18
CA TYR A 155 20.61 -15.42 -7.39
C TYR A 155 20.23 -15.89 -5.99
N GLY A 156 19.20 -15.30 -5.40
CA GLY A 156 18.73 -15.66 -4.06
C GLY A 156 18.11 -17.05 -4.02
N THR A 157 17.28 -17.43 -4.99
CA THR A 157 16.71 -18.80 -5.05
C THR A 157 17.79 -19.85 -5.19
N THR A 158 18.78 -19.60 -6.04
CA THR A 158 19.94 -20.51 -6.20
C THR A 158 20.74 -20.61 -4.89
N ALA A 159 21.03 -19.49 -4.24
CA ALA A 159 21.81 -19.45 -2.99
C ALA A 159 21.07 -20.11 -1.82
N MET A 160 19.74 -19.99 -1.76
CA MET A 160 18.92 -20.60 -0.70
C MET A 160 18.50 -22.05 -1.02
N GLY A 161 18.75 -22.53 -2.24
CA GLY A 161 18.33 -23.86 -2.67
C GLY A 161 16.78 -24.01 -2.72
N VAL A 162 16.07 -22.94 -3.09
CA VAL A 162 14.61 -22.93 -3.23
C VAL A 162 14.19 -22.76 -4.69
N GLY A 163 12.99 -23.21 -5.03
CA GLY A 163 12.43 -23.06 -6.38
C GLY A 163 12.01 -21.62 -6.68
N LEU A 164 11.68 -21.35 -7.95
CA LEU A 164 11.19 -20.05 -8.41
C LEU A 164 9.72 -19.82 -8.04
N LEU A 165 8.93 -20.91 -7.94
CA LEU A 165 7.52 -20.84 -7.57
C LEU A 165 7.35 -20.80 -6.07
N PHE A 166 6.49 -19.92 -5.59
CA PHE A 166 6.21 -19.73 -4.17
C PHE A 166 5.53 -20.96 -3.56
N ASP A 167 6.03 -21.39 -2.40
CA ASP A 167 5.41 -22.40 -1.54
C ASP A 167 5.12 -21.77 -0.17
N ALA A 168 3.84 -21.67 0.17
CA ALA A 168 3.40 -21.09 1.44
C ALA A 168 3.76 -21.96 2.66
N ALA A 169 3.97 -23.28 2.47
CA ALA A 169 4.28 -24.20 3.57
C ALA A 169 5.73 -24.15 4.04
N ASP A 170 6.64 -23.65 3.20
CA ASP A 170 8.06 -23.54 3.53
C ASP A 170 8.47 -22.08 3.72
N TRP A 171 8.87 -21.70 4.94
CA TRP A 171 9.26 -20.33 5.29
C TRP A 171 10.41 -19.77 4.43
N ARG A 172 11.26 -20.61 3.86
CA ARG A 172 12.37 -20.19 3.00
C ARG A 172 11.90 -19.46 1.76
N TYR A 173 10.73 -19.82 1.22
CA TYR A 173 10.13 -19.16 0.06
C TYR A 173 9.56 -17.75 0.38
N TRP A 174 9.38 -17.44 1.68
CA TRP A 174 8.93 -16.10 2.11
C TRP A 174 10.05 -15.08 2.15
N VAL A 175 11.30 -15.52 2.37
CA VAL A 175 12.43 -14.62 2.65
C VAL A 175 12.68 -13.66 1.49
N LEU A 176 12.85 -14.18 0.28
CA LEU A 176 13.20 -13.36 -0.89
C LEU A 176 12.10 -12.36 -1.31
N PRO A 177 10.81 -12.75 -1.40
CA PRO A 177 9.74 -11.80 -1.65
C PRO A 177 9.66 -10.71 -0.57
N VAL A 178 9.73 -11.10 0.71
CA VAL A 178 9.67 -10.15 1.84
C VAL A 178 10.86 -9.18 1.80
N CYS A 179 12.07 -9.66 1.57
CA CYS A 179 13.24 -8.81 1.38
C CYS A 179 13.07 -7.85 0.21
N SER A 180 12.59 -8.36 -0.93
CA SER A 180 12.34 -7.53 -2.12
C SER A 180 11.33 -6.41 -1.83
N MET A 181 10.18 -6.76 -1.20
CA MET A 181 9.14 -5.80 -0.84
C MET A 181 9.62 -4.75 0.19
N SER A 182 10.57 -5.11 1.05
CA SER A 182 11.03 -4.24 2.13
C SER A 182 12.00 -3.14 1.66
N LEU A 183 12.76 -3.35 0.58
CA LEU A 183 13.89 -2.48 0.20
C LEU A 183 13.49 -1.03 -0.05
N ALA A 184 12.42 -0.79 -0.80
CA ALA A 184 11.98 0.56 -1.12
C ALA A 184 11.52 1.32 0.13
N ASN A 185 10.74 0.66 1.00
CA ASN A 185 10.30 1.23 2.27
C ASN A 185 11.47 1.44 3.24
N LEU A 186 12.42 0.52 3.31
CA LEU A 186 13.64 0.65 4.10
C LEU A 186 14.43 1.91 3.69
N ALA A 187 14.67 2.05 2.39
CA ALA A 187 15.37 3.23 1.85
C ALA A 187 14.61 4.53 2.14
N PHE A 188 13.27 4.51 2.02
CA PHE A 188 12.41 5.63 2.35
C PHE A 188 12.54 6.03 3.82
N TYR A 189 12.35 5.09 4.76
CA TYR A 189 12.41 5.38 6.19
C TYR A 189 13.81 5.85 6.63
N ALA A 190 14.86 5.21 6.13
CA ALA A 190 16.23 5.60 6.46
C ALA A 190 16.55 7.03 5.98
N MET A 191 16.19 7.35 4.75
CA MET A 191 16.46 8.67 4.17
C MET A 191 15.68 9.80 4.87
N TRP A 192 14.38 9.59 5.10
CA TRP A 192 13.56 10.61 5.73
C TRP A 192 13.88 10.80 7.20
N LEU A 193 14.15 9.71 7.94
CA LEU A 193 14.58 9.81 9.33
C LEU A 193 15.91 10.57 9.43
N ARG A 194 16.89 10.23 8.57
CA ARG A 194 18.15 10.99 8.49
C ARG A 194 17.89 12.48 8.28
N ARG A 195 17.04 12.83 7.31
CA ARG A 195 16.70 14.23 7.00
C ARG A 195 16.09 14.93 8.21
N TYR A 196 15.06 14.35 8.81
CA TYR A 196 14.40 14.92 9.97
C TYR A 196 15.33 15.05 11.18
N MET A 197 16.21 14.07 11.43
CA MET A 197 17.20 14.16 12.49
C MET A 197 18.20 15.29 12.26
N VAL A 198 18.64 15.49 11.02
CA VAL A 198 19.53 16.61 10.69
C VAL A 198 18.84 17.96 10.91
N ASP A 199 17.58 18.09 10.49
CA ASP A 199 16.81 19.31 10.67
C ASP A 199 16.55 19.58 12.17
N GLU A 200 16.17 18.56 12.95
CA GLU A 200 15.93 18.68 14.39
C GLU A 200 17.21 18.98 15.19
N SER A 201 18.36 18.46 14.75
CA SER A 201 19.64 18.70 15.45
C SER A 201 20.10 20.17 15.43
N ASN A 202 19.54 20.99 14.54
CA ASN A 202 19.83 22.41 14.43
C ASN A 202 18.91 23.31 15.28
N LYS A 203 17.92 22.75 15.96
CA LYS A 203 16.93 23.50 16.76
C LYS A 203 17.52 24.03 18.07
N ASP A 204 16.97 25.14 18.59
CA ASP A 204 17.50 25.80 19.78
C ASP A 204 17.36 24.95 21.05
N TYR A 205 16.36 24.08 21.15
CA TYR A 205 16.24 23.19 22.29
C TYR A 205 17.40 22.18 22.37
N VAL A 206 18.02 21.82 21.25
CA VAL A 206 19.21 20.97 21.18
C VAL A 206 20.43 21.73 21.71
N LYS A 207 20.59 23.01 21.34
CA LYS A 207 21.65 23.87 21.86
C LYS A 207 21.50 24.03 23.39
N LEU A 208 20.26 24.22 23.88
CA LEU A 208 19.98 24.30 25.31
C LEU A 208 20.32 23.02 26.06
N ALA A 209 19.95 21.84 25.51
CA ALA A 209 20.29 20.55 26.10
C ALA A 209 21.81 20.36 26.21
N ARG A 210 22.56 20.75 25.15
CA ARG A 210 24.02 20.71 25.13
C ARG A 210 24.61 21.65 26.19
N ALA A 211 24.08 22.88 26.34
CA ALA A 211 24.52 23.83 27.38
C ALA A 211 24.25 23.33 28.81
N LYS A 212 23.24 22.46 28.99
CA LYS A 212 22.94 21.77 30.25
C LYS A 212 23.80 20.55 30.52
N GLY A 213 24.76 20.23 29.64
CA GLY A 213 25.68 19.11 29.81
C GLY A 213 25.11 17.73 29.45
N VAL A 214 23.96 17.65 28.71
CA VAL A 214 23.44 16.37 28.24
C VAL A 214 24.39 15.80 27.21
N SER A 215 24.71 14.52 27.35
CA SER A 215 25.60 13.83 26.40
C SER A 215 25.06 13.82 24.96
N GLU A 216 25.92 13.87 23.96
CA GLU A 216 25.53 13.87 22.54
C GLU A 216 24.67 12.65 22.16
N SER A 217 24.91 11.48 22.78
CA SER A 217 24.08 10.31 22.60
C SER A 217 22.69 10.48 23.22
N GLY A 218 22.61 11.09 24.41
CA GLY A 218 21.34 11.42 25.06
C GLY A 218 20.53 12.43 24.25
N ILE A 219 21.19 13.48 23.74
CA ILE A 219 20.57 14.46 22.85
C ILE A 219 20.02 13.77 21.60
N ALA A 220 20.83 12.95 20.94
CA ALA A 220 20.44 12.28 19.70
C ALA A 220 19.23 11.36 19.89
N LEU A 221 19.20 10.55 20.97
CA LEU A 221 18.15 9.53 21.17
C LEU A 221 16.89 10.11 21.83
N HIS A 222 17.02 10.92 22.86
CA HIS A 222 15.86 11.36 23.66
C HIS A 222 15.25 12.67 23.17
N HIS A 223 16.04 13.53 22.52
CA HIS A 223 15.56 14.82 22.04
C HIS A 223 15.36 14.83 20.52
N VAL A 224 16.40 14.54 19.74
CA VAL A 224 16.37 14.65 18.27
C VAL A 224 15.55 13.53 17.66
N PHE A 225 15.86 12.26 17.94
CA PHE A 225 15.19 11.11 17.36
C PHE A 225 13.70 11.09 17.65
N ARG A 226 13.32 11.37 18.91
CA ARG A 226 11.90 11.38 19.29
C ARG A 226 11.08 12.38 18.47
N ASN A 227 11.60 13.60 18.25
CA ASN A 227 10.92 14.61 17.46
C ASN A 227 10.99 14.31 15.95
N ALA A 228 12.10 13.78 15.47
CA ALA A 228 12.29 13.38 14.08
C ALA A 228 11.37 12.22 13.66
N MET A 229 10.96 11.36 14.60
CA MET A 229 10.03 10.25 14.33
C MET A 229 8.59 10.71 14.13
N VAL A 230 8.16 11.86 14.67
CA VAL A 230 6.77 12.32 14.60
C VAL A 230 6.24 12.37 13.16
N PRO A 231 6.86 13.09 12.22
CA PRO A 231 6.38 13.11 10.84
C PRO A 231 6.52 11.75 10.16
N LEU A 232 7.47 10.92 10.56
CA LEU A 232 7.71 9.62 9.92
C LEU A 232 6.61 8.62 10.27
N VAL A 233 6.15 8.60 11.50
CA VAL A 233 5.11 7.69 11.98
C VAL A 233 3.79 7.88 11.22
N GLN A 234 3.50 9.10 10.77
CA GLN A 234 2.30 9.37 9.94
C GLN A 234 2.28 8.55 8.64
N TYR A 235 3.43 8.25 8.06
CA TYR A 235 3.54 7.48 6.82
C TYR A 235 3.42 5.97 7.01
N ILE A 236 3.67 5.45 8.22
CA ILE A 236 3.69 4.00 8.49
C ILE A 236 2.38 3.31 8.12
N PRO A 237 1.18 3.77 8.53
CA PRO A 237 -0.06 3.10 8.20
C PRO A 237 -0.37 3.10 6.70
N SER A 238 -0.15 4.22 6.02
CA SER A 238 -0.34 4.29 4.57
C SER A 238 0.62 3.38 3.81
N ALA A 239 1.90 3.38 4.19
CA ALA A 239 2.89 2.50 3.58
C ALA A 239 2.58 1.03 3.85
N PHE A 240 2.15 0.70 5.07
CA PHE A 240 1.72 -0.64 5.44
C PHE A 240 0.54 -1.10 4.58
N LEU A 241 -0.52 -0.30 4.51
CA LEU A 241 -1.70 -0.69 3.74
C LEU A 241 -1.44 -0.75 2.24
N ASN A 242 -0.58 0.12 1.70
CA ASN A 242 -0.12 -0.01 0.31
C ASN A 242 0.68 -1.29 0.08
N THR A 243 1.44 -1.75 1.08
CA THR A 243 2.18 -3.00 0.99
C THR A 243 1.25 -4.21 1.10
N VAL A 244 0.21 -4.12 1.93
CA VAL A 244 -0.85 -5.15 2.11
C VAL A 244 -1.71 -5.31 0.85
N VAL A 245 -1.96 -4.25 0.11
CA VAL A 245 -2.62 -4.29 -1.20
C VAL A 245 -1.88 -5.21 -2.18
N GLY A 246 -0.63 -5.52 -1.86
CA GLY A 246 0.22 -6.42 -2.60
C GLY A 246 1.10 -5.69 -3.60
N SER A 247 2.30 -6.20 -3.74
CA SER A 247 3.15 -5.79 -4.84
C SER A 247 2.79 -6.60 -6.07
N ILE A 248 2.03 -6.01 -6.98
CA ILE A 248 1.65 -6.64 -8.26
C ILE A 248 2.86 -7.32 -8.91
N TYR A 249 3.98 -6.61 -8.93
CA TYR A 249 5.20 -7.08 -9.57
C TYR A 249 5.83 -8.27 -8.84
N ILE A 250 6.00 -8.18 -7.51
CA ILE A 250 6.63 -9.23 -6.71
C ILE A 250 5.75 -10.48 -6.64
N GLU A 251 4.44 -10.30 -6.44
CA GLU A 251 3.52 -11.43 -6.43
C GLU A 251 3.48 -12.16 -7.77
N SER A 252 3.54 -11.43 -8.88
CA SER A 252 3.63 -12.04 -10.22
C SER A 252 4.99 -12.71 -10.44
N LEU A 253 6.08 -12.07 -10.01
CA LEU A 253 7.45 -12.57 -10.19
C LEU A 253 7.67 -13.91 -9.47
N TYR A 254 7.21 -14.01 -8.22
CA TYR A 254 7.35 -15.23 -7.39
C TYR A 254 6.14 -16.16 -7.48
N SER A 255 5.14 -15.85 -8.33
CA SER A 255 3.88 -16.60 -8.44
C SER A 255 3.13 -16.75 -7.12
N ILE A 256 3.15 -15.69 -6.28
CA ILE A 256 2.44 -15.66 -5.01
C ILE A 256 0.94 -15.54 -5.28
N PRO A 257 0.09 -16.39 -4.69
CA PRO A 257 -1.36 -16.36 -4.93
C PRO A 257 -2.07 -15.25 -4.12
N GLY A 258 -1.54 -14.01 -4.20
CA GLY A 258 -2.02 -12.84 -3.47
C GLY A 258 -2.96 -11.93 -4.28
N MET A 259 -3.16 -10.72 -3.77
CA MET A 259 -4.08 -9.72 -4.33
C MET A 259 -3.56 -9.04 -5.59
N GLY A 260 -2.24 -8.78 -5.66
CA GLY A 260 -1.63 -8.12 -6.83
C GLY A 260 -1.66 -9.00 -8.07
N GLY A 261 -1.30 -10.28 -7.94
CA GLY A 261 -1.40 -11.26 -9.01
C GLY A 261 -2.86 -11.50 -9.45
N LEU A 262 -3.79 -11.47 -8.50
CA LEU A 262 -5.23 -11.56 -8.81
C LEU A 262 -5.70 -10.39 -9.68
N LEU A 263 -5.32 -9.15 -9.34
CA LEU A 263 -5.70 -7.97 -10.14
C LEU A 263 -5.20 -8.09 -11.58
N VAL A 264 -3.91 -8.42 -11.78
CA VAL A 264 -3.34 -8.59 -13.11
C VAL A 264 -4.12 -9.64 -13.92
N THR A 265 -4.38 -10.79 -13.29
CA THR A 265 -5.12 -11.88 -13.95
C THR A 265 -6.54 -11.46 -14.34
N CYS A 266 -7.24 -10.74 -13.44
CA CYS A 266 -8.62 -10.28 -13.72
C CYS A 266 -8.66 -9.19 -14.79
N VAL A 267 -7.68 -8.28 -14.83
CA VAL A 267 -7.57 -7.26 -15.88
C VAL A 267 -7.27 -7.91 -17.23
N GLN A 268 -6.30 -8.83 -17.30
CA GLN A 268 -5.93 -9.51 -18.55
C GLN A 268 -7.06 -10.40 -19.11
N ARG A 269 -7.87 -10.97 -18.21
CA ARG A 269 -9.02 -11.80 -18.60
C ARG A 269 -10.31 -10.99 -18.76
N HIS A 270 -10.27 -9.67 -18.57
CA HIS A 270 -11.43 -8.79 -18.64
C HIS A 270 -12.56 -9.11 -17.64
N ASP A 271 -12.25 -9.72 -16.48
CA ASP A 271 -13.27 -9.94 -15.44
C ASP A 271 -13.62 -8.62 -14.74
N ASN A 272 -14.50 -7.85 -15.35
CA ASN A 272 -14.82 -6.48 -14.94
C ASN A 272 -15.38 -6.43 -13.51
N THR A 273 -16.20 -7.39 -13.10
CA THR A 273 -16.76 -7.44 -11.74
C THR A 273 -15.69 -7.67 -10.69
N MET A 274 -14.74 -8.59 -10.98
CA MET A 274 -13.58 -8.80 -10.09
C MET A 274 -12.69 -7.55 -10.00
N VAL A 275 -12.35 -6.93 -11.13
CA VAL A 275 -11.52 -5.72 -11.15
C VAL A 275 -12.16 -4.63 -10.30
N GLN A 276 -13.48 -4.42 -10.44
CA GLN A 276 -14.23 -3.42 -9.67
C GLN A 276 -14.20 -3.69 -8.16
N GLY A 277 -14.43 -4.95 -7.75
CA GLY A 277 -14.36 -5.35 -6.33
C GLY A 277 -12.96 -5.17 -5.74
N ILE A 278 -11.90 -5.49 -6.48
CA ILE A 278 -10.51 -5.29 -6.07
C ILE A 278 -10.19 -3.80 -5.93
N VAL A 279 -10.60 -2.96 -6.89
CA VAL A 279 -10.37 -1.50 -6.83
C VAL A 279 -11.10 -0.86 -5.66
N LEU A 280 -12.35 -1.27 -5.39
CA LEU A 280 -13.09 -0.81 -4.22
C LEU A 280 -12.35 -1.17 -2.93
N LEU A 281 -11.91 -2.41 -2.79
CA LEU A 281 -11.13 -2.85 -1.63
C LEU A 281 -9.85 -2.02 -1.46
N TYR A 282 -9.10 -1.80 -2.53
CA TYR A 282 -7.87 -1.02 -2.51
C TYR A 282 -8.11 0.45 -2.11
N ALA A 283 -9.15 1.05 -2.63
CA ALA A 283 -9.54 2.42 -2.28
C ALA A 283 -9.94 2.52 -0.80
N CYS A 284 -10.71 1.56 -0.28
CA CYS A 284 -11.06 1.49 1.15
C CYS A 284 -9.82 1.35 2.03
N VAL A 285 -8.94 0.41 1.69
CA VAL A 285 -7.67 0.15 2.42
C VAL A 285 -6.80 1.41 2.41
N GLY A 286 -6.63 2.07 1.27
CA GLY A 286 -5.86 3.31 1.16
C GLY A 286 -6.39 4.44 2.04
N ILE A 287 -7.72 4.63 2.06
CA ILE A 287 -8.37 5.65 2.89
C ILE A 287 -8.23 5.34 4.38
N ILE A 288 -8.41 4.07 4.78
CA ILE A 288 -8.19 3.63 6.17
C ILE A 288 -6.74 3.95 6.60
N GLY A 289 -5.75 3.70 5.71
CA GLY A 289 -4.36 4.01 5.98
C GLY A 289 -4.08 5.48 6.23
N LEU A 290 -4.67 6.35 5.43
CA LEU A 290 -4.53 7.80 5.63
C LEU A 290 -5.14 8.24 6.95
N ILE A 291 -6.34 7.76 7.29
CA ILE A 291 -7.01 8.09 8.56
C ILE A 291 -6.20 7.58 9.76
N LEU A 292 -5.70 6.33 9.69
CA LEU A 292 -4.86 5.77 10.75
C LEU A 292 -3.56 6.55 10.92
N GLY A 293 -2.95 7.01 9.81
CA GLY A 293 -1.75 7.85 9.85
C GLY A 293 -1.98 9.15 10.62
N ASP A 294 -3.11 9.80 10.40
CA ASP A 294 -3.45 11.03 11.12
C ASP A 294 -3.73 10.79 12.60
N VAL A 295 -4.44 9.70 12.91
CA VAL A 295 -4.71 9.31 14.31
C VAL A 295 -3.40 9.04 15.04
N LEU A 296 -2.48 8.28 14.45
CA LEU A 296 -1.18 7.99 15.05
C LEU A 296 -0.34 9.25 15.23
N MET A 297 -0.35 10.17 14.27
CA MET A 297 0.38 11.43 14.39
C MET A 297 -0.09 12.25 15.61
N VAL A 298 -1.41 12.33 15.82
CA VAL A 298 -1.99 13.04 16.98
C VAL A 298 -1.69 12.33 18.30
N LEU A 299 -1.67 11.00 18.31
CA LEU A 299 -1.34 10.23 19.52
C LEU A 299 0.13 10.42 19.94
N ILE A 300 1.03 10.58 18.98
CA ILE A 300 2.47 10.74 19.25
C ILE A 300 2.82 12.18 19.59
N ASP A 301 2.22 13.16 18.92
CA ASP A 301 2.39 14.57 19.24
C ASP A 301 1.04 15.28 19.47
N PRO A 302 0.54 15.27 20.70
CA PRO A 302 -0.72 15.95 21.07
C PRO A 302 -0.67 17.48 20.91
N ARG A 303 0.50 18.09 20.64
CA ARG A 303 0.64 19.52 20.38
C ARG A 303 0.15 19.91 18.98
N ILE A 304 0.00 18.95 18.07
CA ILE A 304 -0.53 19.18 16.74
C ILE A 304 -2.03 19.45 16.83
N ASN A 305 -2.39 20.73 16.78
CA ASN A 305 -3.78 21.19 16.84
C ASN A 305 -4.27 21.50 15.43
N PHE A 306 -4.90 20.53 14.79
CA PHE A 306 -5.47 20.68 13.43
C PHE A 306 -6.66 21.69 13.35
N GLY A 307 -7.00 22.35 14.45
CA GLY A 307 -8.17 23.24 14.55
C GLY A 307 -7.89 24.74 14.55
N LYS A 308 -6.63 25.18 14.65
CA LYS A 308 -6.32 26.60 14.48
C LYS A 308 -5.86 26.87 13.06
N LYS A 309 -6.72 27.56 12.28
CA LYS A 309 -6.23 28.38 11.15
C LYS A 309 -5.10 29.27 11.73
N GLU A 310 -3.90 29.20 11.16
CA GLU A 310 -2.95 30.29 11.28
C GLU A 310 -3.66 31.56 10.77
N GLY A 311 -4.20 32.29 11.70
CA GLY A 311 -4.61 33.67 11.48
C GLY A 311 -3.35 34.45 11.21
N GLY A 312 -3.29 35.09 10.04
CA GLY A 312 -2.18 35.82 9.52
C GLY A 312 -1.47 36.76 10.51
N ARG A 313 -0.18 36.77 10.38
CA ARG A 313 0.66 37.95 10.51
C ARG A 313 1.71 37.90 9.46
#